data_ac850c5bc9ebb2ec64cbb6c87adaaaf1
#
_entry.id   ac850c5bc9ebb2ec64cbb6c87adaaaf1
#
_cell.length_a   1.000
_cell.length_b   1.000
_cell.length_c   1.000
_cell.angle_alpha   90.00
_cell.angle_beta   90.00
_cell.angle_gamma   90.00
#
_symmetry.space_group_name_H-M   'P 1'
#
loop_
_entity.id
_entity.type
_entity.pdbx_description
1 polymer ?
#
loop_
_entity_poly.entity_id
_entity_poly.type
_entity_poly.pdbx_seq_one_letter_code
_entity_poly.pdbx_strand_id
1 'polypeptide(L)'
;AQIITKIVDFFYRPFRKYIPQQLFRYAACGGGNMVLDWVLYFLIYNFVIGHELVYITLPFSSQICLTPHILTFLIVFPITLLTGFWLNRNITFTQSSLRGYKQLWRYILIVALNLLVNYLGLKLCVDILSFYPTPSKMLITLVTVAISFFGQKYFSFK
;
A
#
# COMPACT_ATOMS: atom_id res chain seq x y z
N ALA A 1 -15.48 11.04 3.01
CA ALA A 1 -14.67 10.80 4.20
C ALA A 1 -15.56 10.55 5.42
N GLN A 2 -16.49 11.43 5.78
CA GLN A 2 -17.32 11.32 7.00
C GLN A 2 -18.10 10.01 7.12
N ILE A 3 -18.69 9.51 6.02
CA ILE A 3 -19.45 8.25 6.01
C ILE A 3 -18.53 7.07 6.31
N ILE A 4 -17.39 7.00 5.64
CA ILE A 4 -16.41 5.92 5.83
C ILE A 4 -15.88 5.95 7.26
N THR A 5 -15.60 7.13 7.80
CA THR A 5 -15.16 7.29 9.19
C THR A 5 -16.22 6.76 10.18
N LYS A 6 -17.50 7.07 9.97
CA LYS A 6 -18.59 6.55 10.81
C LYS A 6 -18.69 5.02 10.75
N ILE A 7 -18.54 4.42 9.56
CA ILE A 7 -18.55 2.96 9.38
C ILE A 7 -17.38 2.34 10.13
N VAL A 8 -16.17 2.85 9.94
CA VAL A 8 -14.96 2.34 10.60
C VAL A 8 -15.09 2.48 12.12
N ASP A 9 -15.57 3.61 12.61
CA ASP A 9 -15.74 3.86 14.06
C ASP A 9 -16.86 3.00 14.66
N PHE A 10 -17.88 2.61 13.89
CA PHE A 10 -18.89 1.66 14.33
C PHE A 10 -18.27 0.28 14.64
N PHE A 11 -17.41 -0.22 13.73
CA PHE A 11 -16.70 -1.48 13.95
C PHE A 11 -15.59 -1.38 15.01
N TYR A 12 -15.12 -0.19 15.34
CA TYR A 12 -14.12 0.01 16.38
C TYR A 12 -14.65 -0.25 17.79
N ARG A 13 -15.95 -0.11 18.05
CA ARG A 13 -16.55 -0.22 19.39
C ARG A 13 -16.08 -1.43 20.22
N PRO A 14 -16.08 -2.68 19.69
CA PRO A 14 -15.62 -3.85 20.44
C PRO A 14 -14.11 -3.84 20.71
N PHE A 15 -13.30 -3.17 19.90
CA PHE A 15 -11.85 -3.16 19.98
C PHE A 15 -11.27 -2.00 20.79
N ARG A 16 -12.11 -1.08 21.24
CA ARG A 16 -11.71 0.16 21.95
C ARG A 16 -10.83 -0.10 23.18
N LYS A 17 -10.98 -1.23 23.85
CA LYS A 17 -10.20 -1.60 25.03
C LYS A 17 -8.76 -2.04 24.70
N TYR A 18 -8.54 -2.57 23.51
CA TYR A 18 -7.28 -3.23 23.15
C TYR A 18 -6.43 -2.45 22.16
N ILE A 19 -7.04 -1.67 21.29
CA ILE A 19 -6.36 -1.04 20.14
C ILE A 19 -6.67 0.47 20.12
N PRO A 20 -5.64 1.34 19.96
CA PRO A 20 -5.86 2.77 19.73
C PRO A 20 -6.71 3.02 18.48
N GLN A 21 -7.65 3.96 18.55
CA GLN A 21 -8.56 4.27 17.43
C GLN A 21 -7.82 4.60 16.13
N GLN A 22 -6.71 5.32 16.22
CA GLN A 22 -5.90 5.69 15.05
C GLN A 22 -5.30 4.47 14.36
N LEU A 23 -4.79 3.49 15.14
CA LEU A 23 -4.25 2.25 14.61
C LEU A 23 -5.34 1.40 13.95
N PHE A 24 -6.52 1.33 14.57
CA PHE A 24 -7.67 0.62 14.00
C PHE A 24 -8.13 1.25 12.67
N ARG A 25 -8.26 2.57 12.63
CA ARG A 25 -8.58 3.29 11.38
C ARG A 25 -7.53 3.05 10.30
N TYR A 26 -6.24 3.06 10.69
CA TYR A 26 -5.14 2.75 9.76
C TYR A 26 -5.26 1.34 9.18
N ALA A 27 -5.48 0.34 10.03
CA ALA A 27 -5.63 -1.06 9.60
C ALA A 27 -6.87 -1.26 8.71
N ALA A 28 -7.99 -0.64 9.06
CA ALA A 28 -9.24 -0.69 8.27
C ALA A 28 -9.07 -0.02 6.90
N CYS A 29 -8.45 1.16 6.84
CA CYS A 29 -8.19 1.87 5.59
C CYS A 29 -7.17 1.11 4.72
N GLY A 30 -6.12 0.57 5.34
CA GLY A 30 -5.11 -0.25 4.63
C GLY A 30 -5.71 -1.53 4.06
N GLY A 31 -6.50 -2.26 4.86
CA GLY A 31 -7.22 -3.45 4.41
C GLY A 31 -8.21 -3.16 3.29
N GLY A 32 -8.99 -2.08 3.42
CA GLY A 32 -9.91 -1.63 2.37
C GLY A 32 -9.19 -1.27 1.07
N ASN A 33 -8.05 -0.59 1.16
CA ASN A 33 -7.23 -0.25 -0.01
C ASN A 33 -6.62 -1.49 -0.67
N MET A 34 -6.26 -2.51 0.11
CA MET A 34 -5.76 -3.80 -0.39
C MET A 34 -6.86 -4.57 -1.14
N VAL A 35 -8.08 -4.58 -0.63
CA VAL A 35 -9.23 -5.18 -1.35
C VAL A 35 -9.49 -4.43 -2.65
N LEU A 36 -9.44 -3.10 -2.63
CA LEU A 36 -9.57 -2.27 -3.83
C LEU A 36 -8.48 -2.60 -4.87
N ASP A 37 -7.23 -2.78 -4.43
CA ASP A 37 -6.11 -3.19 -5.28
C ASP A 37 -6.41 -4.52 -6.00
N TRP A 38 -6.83 -5.53 -5.26
CA TRP A 38 -7.18 -6.84 -5.83
C TRP A 38 -8.33 -6.77 -6.82
N VAL A 39 -9.39 -6.03 -6.50
CA VAL A 39 -10.55 -5.86 -7.39
C VAL A 39 -10.14 -5.12 -8.67
N LEU A 40 -9.41 -4.01 -8.56
CA LEU A 40 -8.95 -3.27 -9.73
C LEU A 40 -7.98 -4.09 -10.58
N TYR A 41 -7.06 -4.81 -9.93
CA TYR A 41 -6.14 -5.69 -10.63
C TYR A 41 -6.89 -6.76 -11.43
N PHE A 42 -7.85 -7.44 -10.79
CA PHE A 42 -8.68 -8.45 -11.45
C PHE A 42 -9.45 -7.88 -12.64
N LEU A 43 -10.11 -6.74 -12.45
CA LEU A 43 -10.91 -6.11 -13.50
C LEU A 43 -10.05 -5.65 -14.68
N ILE A 44 -8.95 -4.95 -14.41
CA ILE A 44 -8.08 -4.42 -15.46
C ILE A 44 -7.36 -5.55 -16.20
N TYR A 45 -6.88 -6.56 -15.45
CA TYR A 45 -6.21 -7.70 -16.06
C TYR A 45 -7.12 -8.50 -16.99
N ASN A 46 -8.35 -8.81 -16.56
CA ASN A 46 -9.25 -9.68 -17.33
C ASN A 46 -10.08 -8.94 -18.39
N PHE A 47 -10.45 -7.68 -18.17
CA PHE A 47 -11.39 -6.98 -19.04
C PHE A 47 -10.78 -5.86 -19.87
N VAL A 48 -9.61 -5.34 -19.49
CA VAL A 48 -8.97 -4.21 -20.17
C VAL A 48 -7.74 -4.64 -20.95
N ILE A 49 -6.82 -5.36 -20.31
CA ILE A 49 -5.54 -5.74 -20.92
C ILE A 49 -5.66 -7.09 -21.64
N GLY A 50 -6.41 -8.06 -21.07
CA GLY A 50 -6.44 -9.41 -21.57
C GLY A 50 -5.12 -10.17 -21.38
N HIS A 51 -4.89 -11.21 -22.20
CA HIS A 51 -3.72 -12.09 -22.05
C HIS A 51 -2.63 -11.83 -23.10
N GLU A 52 -2.79 -10.80 -23.92
CA GLU A 52 -1.82 -10.50 -24.98
C GLU A 52 -0.62 -9.71 -24.46
N LEU A 53 0.56 -10.00 -25.02
CA LEU A 53 1.78 -9.26 -24.73
C LEU A 53 1.70 -7.87 -25.37
N VAL A 54 1.90 -6.82 -24.58
CA VAL A 54 1.93 -5.46 -25.07
C VAL A 54 3.37 -5.02 -25.36
N TYR A 55 3.64 -4.73 -26.62
CA TYR A 55 4.96 -4.23 -27.06
C TYR A 55 4.93 -2.70 -27.03
N ILE A 56 5.77 -2.12 -26.18
CA ILE A 56 5.98 -0.68 -26.15
C ILE A 56 7.31 -0.36 -26.82
N THR A 57 7.24 0.39 -27.92
CA THR A 57 8.42 0.91 -28.62
C THR A 57 8.81 2.24 -28.00
N LEU A 58 9.93 2.29 -27.32
CA LEU A 58 10.48 3.54 -26.80
C LEU A 58 11.36 4.22 -27.85
N PRO A 59 11.31 5.58 -27.96
CA PRO A 59 12.03 6.32 -29.00
C PRO A 59 13.55 6.22 -28.92
N PHE A 60 14.11 5.71 -27.82
CA PHE A 60 15.56 5.64 -27.59
C PHE A 60 16.11 4.23 -27.33
N SER A 61 15.31 3.19 -27.35
CA SER A 61 15.79 1.83 -27.00
C SER A 61 14.96 0.74 -27.64
N SER A 62 15.51 -0.48 -27.60
CA SER A 62 14.88 -1.72 -28.03
C SER A 62 13.45 -1.88 -27.49
N GLN A 63 12.63 -2.62 -28.22
CA GLN A 63 11.26 -2.97 -27.83
C GLN A 63 11.24 -3.56 -26.42
N ILE A 64 10.54 -2.91 -25.50
CA ILE A 64 10.28 -3.48 -24.17
C ILE A 64 9.00 -4.28 -24.27
N CYS A 65 9.11 -5.58 -24.07
CA CYS A 65 7.98 -6.48 -23.93
C CYS A 65 7.48 -6.40 -22.48
N LEU A 66 6.33 -5.78 -22.28
CA LEU A 66 5.66 -5.78 -20.97
C LEU A 66 4.67 -6.94 -20.92
N THR A 67 4.86 -7.78 -19.90
CA THR A 67 3.86 -8.81 -19.61
C THR A 67 2.55 -8.17 -19.13
N PRO A 68 1.38 -8.77 -19.42
CA PRO A 68 0.08 -8.24 -18.99
C PRO A 68 0.02 -7.94 -17.48
N HIS A 69 0.69 -8.76 -16.66
CA HIS A 69 0.77 -8.57 -15.21
C HIS A 69 1.49 -7.28 -14.81
N ILE A 70 2.62 -6.98 -15.46
CA ILE A 70 3.39 -5.76 -15.17
C ILE A 70 2.62 -4.54 -15.62
N LEU A 71 1.99 -4.58 -16.80
CA LEU A 71 1.18 -3.49 -17.30
C LEU A 71 -0.02 -3.20 -16.37
N THR A 72 -0.73 -4.27 -15.95
CA THR A 72 -1.82 -4.16 -14.96
C THR A 72 -1.33 -3.50 -13.67
N PHE A 73 -0.19 -3.97 -13.12
CA PHE A 73 0.41 -3.41 -11.92
C PHE A 73 0.74 -1.92 -12.09
N LEU A 74 1.34 -1.52 -13.20
CA LEU A 74 1.68 -0.12 -13.47
C LEU A 74 0.46 0.81 -13.54
N ILE A 75 -0.71 0.28 -13.93
CA ILE A 75 -1.96 1.04 -13.95
C ILE A 75 -2.61 1.07 -12.57
N VAL A 76 -2.68 -0.06 -11.88
CA VAL A 76 -3.35 -0.19 -10.59
C VAL A 76 -2.57 0.52 -9.47
N PHE A 77 -1.25 0.39 -9.45
CA PHE A 77 -0.41 0.92 -8.38
C PHE A 77 -0.56 2.44 -8.14
N PRO A 78 -0.55 3.33 -9.14
CA PRO A 78 -0.79 4.76 -8.91
C PRO A 78 -2.18 5.05 -8.34
N ILE A 79 -3.20 4.32 -8.79
CA ILE A 79 -4.58 4.49 -8.31
C ILE A 79 -4.66 4.11 -6.83
N THR A 80 -4.15 2.95 -6.46
CA THR A 80 -4.18 2.46 -5.07
C THR A 80 -3.25 3.24 -4.15
N LEU A 81 -2.14 3.77 -4.67
CA LEU A 81 -1.27 4.69 -3.94
C LEU A 81 -2.01 6.00 -3.58
N LEU A 82 -2.70 6.61 -4.54
CA LEU A 82 -3.44 7.85 -4.34
C LEU A 82 -4.66 7.65 -3.44
N THR A 83 -5.40 6.55 -3.62
CA THR A 83 -6.54 6.22 -2.74
C THR A 83 -6.07 5.92 -1.32
N GLY A 84 -4.98 5.18 -1.14
CA GLY A 84 -4.36 4.93 0.15
C GLY A 84 -3.91 6.22 0.85
N PHE A 85 -3.27 7.13 0.10
CA PHE A 85 -2.93 8.46 0.61
C PHE A 85 -4.17 9.25 1.05
N TRP A 86 -5.22 9.27 0.23
CA TRP A 86 -6.46 9.98 0.52
C TRP A 86 -7.17 9.42 1.76
N LEU A 87 -7.25 8.09 1.89
CA LEU A 87 -7.83 7.41 3.05
C LEU A 87 -7.04 7.75 4.33
N ASN A 88 -5.70 7.64 4.29
CA ASN A 88 -4.87 7.94 5.44
C ASN A 88 -4.98 9.40 5.86
N ARG A 89 -5.00 10.32 4.91
CA ARG A 89 -5.12 11.75 5.18
C ARG A 89 -6.48 12.13 5.79
N ASN A 90 -7.58 11.59 5.26
CA ASN A 90 -8.93 12.05 5.60
C ASN A 90 -9.60 11.23 6.72
N ILE A 91 -9.08 10.04 7.03
CA ILE A 91 -9.71 9.13 8.00
C ILE A 91 -8.77 8.82 9.16
N THR A 92 -7.52 8.46 8.87
CA THR A 92 -6.55 8.01 9.88
C THR A 92 -5.86 9.18 10.56
N PHE A 93 -5.36 10.15 9.79
CA PHE A 93 -4.50 11.26 10.27
C PHE A 93 -5.15 12.62 10.00
N THR A 94 -6.37 12.80 10.48
CA THR A 94 -7.18 14.01 10.26
C THR A 94 -6.60 15.28 10.91
N GLN A 95 -5.72 15.13 11.90
CA GLN A 95 -5.10 16.24 12.64
C GLN A 95 -3.73 16.66 12.09
N SER A 96 -3.36 16.21 10.90
CA SER A 96 -2.07 16.57 10.30
C SER A 96 -1.94 18.07 10.05
N SER A 97 -0.83 18.66 10.50
CA SER A 97 -0.46 20.04 10.25
C SER A 97 0.08 20.25 8.82
N LEU A 98 0.63 19.20 8.23
CA LEU A 98 1.15 19.23 6.86
C LEU A 98 0.02 19.05 5.85
N ARG A 99 0.06 19.84 4.77
CA ARG A 99 -0.93 19.76 3.69
C ARG A 99 -0.26 19.84 2.31
N GLY A 100 -0.94 19.28 1.30
CA GLY A 100 -0.54 19.40 -0.09
C GLY A 100 0.58 18.46 -0.52
N TYR A 101 1.38 18.93 -1.46
CA TYR A 101 2.41 18.15 -2.15
C TYR A 101 3.50 17.59 -1.23
N LYS A 102 3.91 18.34 -0.22
CA LYS A 102 4.91 17.87 0.76
C LYS A 102 4.47 16.63 1.52
N GLN A 103 3.18 16.56 1.86
CA GLN A 103 2.58 15.40 2.53
C GLN A 103 2.57 14.16 1.62
N LEU A 104 2.17 14.33 0.37
CA LEU A 104 2.17 13.27 -0.63
C LEU A 104 3.57 12.71 -0.87
N TRP A 105 4.58 13.58 -1.03
CA TRP A 105 5.96 13.17 -1.23
C TRP A 105 6.51 12.35 -0.07
N ARG A 106 6.25 12.80 1.15
CA ARG A 106 6.63 12.04 2.36
C ARG A 106 5.92 10.69 2.45
N TYR A 107 4.66 10.64 2.04
CA TYR A 107 3.92 9.38 1.97
C TYR A 107 4.57 8.41 0.96
N ILE A 108 4.92 8.89 -0.23
CA ILE A 108 5.60 8.08 -1.26
C ILE A 108 6.95 7.56 -0.74
N LEU A 109 7.71 8.37 -0.01
CA LEU A 109 8.98 7.93 0.59
C LEU A 109 8.77 6.76 1.58
N ILE A 110 7.73 6.82 2.41
CA ILE A 110 7.41 5.72 3.34
C ILE A 110 6.98 4.46 2.56
N VAL A 111 6.22 4.59 1.48
CA VAL A 111 5.85 3.45 0.62
C VAL A 111 7.11 2.84 -0.02
N ALA A 112 8.01 3.65 -0.55
CA ALA A 112 9.27 3.19 -1.13
C ALA A 112 10.16 2.49 -0.09
N LEU A 113 10.25 3.05 1.13
CA LEU A 113 10.95 2.42 2.24
C LEU A 113 10.35 1.05 2.59
N ASN A 114 9.03 0.93 2.63
CA ASN A 114 8.37 -0.34 2.89
C ASN A 114 8.67 -1.39 1.80
N LEU A 115 8.69 -1.00 0.53
CA LEU A 115 9.07 -1.89 -0.57
C LEU A 115 10.52 -2.37 -0.41
N LEU A 116 11.43 -1.47 -0.06
CA LEU A 116 12.84 -1.80 0.19
C LEU A 116 13.00 -2.75 1.38
N VAL A 117 12.33 -2.48 2.50
CA VAL A 117 12.37 -3.33 3.71
C VAL A 117 11.78 -4.72 3.42
N ASN A 118 10.70 -4.80 2.65
CA ASN A 118 10.14 -6.09 2.22
C ASN A 118 11.14 -6.89 1.38
N TYR A 119 11.75 -6.26 0.39
CA TYR A 119 12.72 -6.92 -0.48
C TYR A 119 13.96 -7.40 0.29
N LEU A 120 14.61 -6.49 1.04
CA LEU A 120 15.81 -6.81 1.81
C LEU A 120 15.52 -7.82 2.92
N GLY A 121 14.38 -7.68 3.60
CA GLY A 121 13.97 -8.58 4.66
C GLY A 121 13.72 -10.01 4.15
N LEU A 122 13.03 -10.15 3.02
CA LEU A 122 12.82 -11.47 2.40
C LEU A 122 14.13 -12.09 1.96
N LYS A 123 15.00 -11.30 1.32
CA LYS A 123 16.32 -11.77 0.90
C LYS A 123 17.14 -12.25 2.09
N LEU A 124 17.17 -11.49 3.17
CA LEU A 124 17.89 -11.86 4.39
C LEU A 124 17.30 -13.13 5.03
N CYS A 125 16.00 -13.20 5.22
CA CYS A 125 15.37 -14.32 5.91
C CYS A 125 15.38 -15.62 5.09
N VAL A 126 15.15 -15.53 3.77
CA VAL A 126 15.02 -16.71 2.91
C VAL A 126 16.38 -17.12 2.33
N ASP A 127 17.10 -16.17 1.72
CA ASP A 127 18.33 -16.51 0.97
C ASP A 127 19.54 -16.70 1.91
N ILE A 128 19.65 -15.90 2.99
CA ILE A 128 20.82 -15.95 3.89
C ILE A 128 20.55 -16.86 5.10
N LEU A 129 19.38 -16.69 5.77
CA LEU A 129 19.05 -17.46 6.96
C LEU A 129 18.34 -18.79 6.66
N SER A 130 18.02 -19.04 5.38
CA SER A 130 17.33 -20.27 4.93
C SER A 130 16.00 -20.55 5.67
N PHE A 131 15.33 -19.50 6.12
CA PHE A 131 14.02 -19.63 6.74
C PHE A 131 12.95 -19.93 5.69
N TYR A 132 11.92 -20.64 6.11
CA TYR A 132 10.81 -20.95 5.23
C TYR A 132 10.12 -19.65 4.74
N PRO A 133 9.83 -19.49 3.42
CA PRO A 133 9.37 -18.22 2.83
C PRO A 133 8.10 -17.65 3.46
N THR A 134 7.10 -18.50 3.76
CA THR A 134 5.80 -18.04 4.27
C THR A 134 5.88 -17.39 5.67
N PRO A 135 6.48 -18.02 6.71
CA PRO A 135 6.67 -17.36 8.01
C PRO A 135 7.55 -16.12 7.92
N SER A 136 8.61 -16.15 7.09
CA SER A 136 9.47 -14.99 6.85
C SER A 136 8.67 -13.80 6.28
N LYS A 137 7.80 -14.05 5.30
CA LYS A 137 6.92 -13.02 4.75
C LYS A 137 5.96 -12.45 5.78
N MET A 138 5.37 -13.31 6.63
CA MET A 138 4.48 -12.85 7.71
C MET A 138 5.20 -11.93 8.68
N LEU A 139 6.39 -12.33 9.14
CA LEU A 139 7.20 -11.53 10.08
C LEU A 139 7.58 -10.17 9.48
N ILE A 140 8.06 -10.16 8.24
CA ILE A 140 8.44 -8.92 7.55
C ILE A 140 7.22 -8.04 7.30
N THR A 141 6.05 -8.61 7.01
CA THR A 141 4.81 -7.85 6.87
C THR A 141 4.44 -7.15 8.16
N LEU A 142 4.57 -7.79 9.33
CA LEU A 142 4.32 -7.13 10.62
C LEU A 142 5.29 -5.96 10.85
N VAL A 143 6.57 -6.15 10.54
CA VAL A 143 7.58 -5.09 10.64
C VAL A 143 7.26 -3.92 9.72
N THR A 144 6.91 -4.18 8.46
CA THR A 144 6.59 -3.12 7.50
C THR A 144 5.29 -2.39 7.82
N VAL A 145 4.28 -3.07 8.37
CA VAL A 145 3.06 -2.43 8.88
C VAL A 145 3.40 -1.47 10.03
N ALA A 146 4.25 -1.89 10.97
CA ALA A 146 4.70 -1.02 12.06
C ALA A 146 5.48 0.19 11.53
N ILE A 147 6.47 -0.02 10.65
CA ILE A 147 7.25 1.06 10.02
C ILE A 147 6.31 2.01 9.27
N SER A 148 5.34 1.47 8.52
CA SER A 148 4.38 2.25 7.75
C SER A 148 3.50 3.10 8.67
N PHE A 149 2.97 2.54 9.74
CA PHE A 149 2.14 3.26 10.69
C PHE A 149 2.91 4.40 11.39
N PHE A 150 4.06 4.10 11.97
CA PHE A 150 4.86 5.11 12.67
C PHE A 150 5.46 6.14 11.70
N GLY A 151 5.96 5.71 10.55
CA GLY A 151 6.47 6.60 9.52
C GLY A 151 5.39 7.55 8.99
N GLN A 152 4.20 7.05 8.74
CA GLN A 152 3.08 7.91 8.32
C GLN A 152 2.67 8.85 9.46
N LYS A 153 2.52 8.36 10.68
CA LYS A 153 2.11 9.16 11.85
C LYS A 153 3.07 10.31 12.15
N TYR A 154 4.38 10.02 12.20
CA TYR A 154 5.37 10.99 12.67
C TYR A 154 6.07 11.76 11.55
N PHE A 155 6.11 11.24 10.34
CA PHE A 155 6.82 11.84 9.22
C PHE A 155 5.88 12.39 8.14
N SER A 156 4.91 11.61 7.66
CA SER A 156 4.05 12.03 6.54
C SER A 156 2.89 12.92 6.97
N PHE A 157 2.31 12.65 8.14
CA PHE A 157 1.09 13.31 8.61
C PHE A 157 1.25 14.05 9.95
N LYS A 158 2.47 14.44 10.25
CA LYS A 158 2.80 15.22 11.46
C LYS A 158 2.12 16.58 11.46
#